data_446a63b4d6066c361e6a0d69a63c5d98
#
_entry.id   446a63b4d6066c361e6a0d69a63c5d98
#
_cell.length_a   1.000
_cell.length_b   1.000
_cell.length_c   1.000
_cell.angle_alpha   90.00
_cell.angle_beta   90.00
_cell.angle_gamma   90.00
#
_symmetry.space_group_name_H-M   'P 1'
#
loop_
_entity.id
_entity.type
_entity.pdbx_description
1 polymer ?
#
loop_
_entity_poly.entity_id
_entity_poly.type
_entity_poly.pdbx_seq_one_letter_code
_entity_poly.pdbx_strand_id
1 'polypeptide(L)'
;MISYVLGQIRKSYDNKANRKKLESVGKLFEYVLHSSVVCSFIFTDSKIPSLLYRTSWYVSGNFEKLGAGKYSLSQFWILEFYLLLLSIFLTSIGLFFVKGQVDIVKNRSSFSLAIFTSISLAVLFNTGIQLGLGHGELLVGYSIFPGGVIFQILCLFYLFIFLYILFNRYLFTTILISFGGVLFIVANAIKYGMRAEPILPSDLVWIFQPSVLFSFVDVSVLMIVCISLVIFTFIYIIGRRYIYPGRIIRATILRFVLLGLMLLFSINVYSIFKRKDNGKIIDDVPIITLLNNFQDTKWLGNSINARYRSLSYVWLNQITTDPIIEPKGYSKEKIKEIEKKYDQVALEINKNRNE
;
A
#
# COMPACT_ATOMS: atom_id res chain seq x y z
N MET A 1 4.76 8.31 -45.65
CA MET A 1 4.68 8.29 -44.21
C MET A 1 5.82 7.47 -43.57
N ILE A 2 6.00 6.20 -43.93
CA ILE A 2 7.06 5.32 -43.41
C ILE A 2 8.47 5.87 -43.68
N SER A 3 8.76 6.37 -44.89
CA SER A 3 10.07 6.94 -45.25
C SER A 3 10.40 8.24 -44.49
N TYR A 4 9.38 9.04 -44.14
CA TYR A 4 9.55 10.21 -43.28
C TYR A 4 9.89 9.85 -41.86
N VAL A 5 9.18 8.82 -41.26
CA VAL A 5 9.45 8.33 -39.92
C VAL A 5 10.85 7.70 -39.84
N LEU A 6 11.25 6.91 -40.83
CA LEU A 6 12.60 6.35 -40.93
C LEU A 6 13.67 7.44 -41.08
N GLY A 7 13.39 8.51 -41.83
CA GLY A 7 14.28 9.67 -41.95
C GLY A 7 14.45 10.42 -40.63
N GLN A 8 13.40 10.57 -39.83
CA GLN A 8 13.45 11.19 -38.51
C GLN A 8 14.21 10.29 -37.49
N ILE A 9 14.00 8.98 -37.56
CA ILE A 9 14.75 8.01 -36.72
C ILE A 9 16.22 8.05 -37.07
N ARG A 10 16.58 8.07 -38.37
CA ARG A 10 17.96 8.15 -38.81
C ARG A 10 18.63 9.47 -38.40
N LYS A 11 17.94 10.60 -38.52
CA LYS A 11 18.42 11.91 -38.05
C LYS A 11 18.60 11.98 -36.54
N SER A 12 17.74 11.30 -35.80
CA SER A 12 17.84 11.17 -34.34
C SER A 12 19.01 10.28 -33.92
N TYR A 13 19.33 9.27 -34.73
CA TYR A 13 20.44 8.33 -34.49
C TYR A 13 21.82 8.99 -34.74
N ASP A 14 21.91 9.90 -35.69
CA ASP A 14 23.16 10.60 -36.02
C ASP A 14 23.58 11.63 -34.96
N ASN A 15 22.69 11.99 -34.02
CA ASN A 15 23.03 12.86 -32.92
C ASN A 15 23.73 12.05 -31.79
N LYS A 16 25.01 12.36 -31.49
CA LYS A 16 25.87 11.67 -30.52
C LYS A 16 25.24 11.54 -29.10
N ALA A 17 24.41 12.53 -28.71
CA ALA A 17 23.69 12.50 -27.45
C ALA A 17 22.51 11.51 -27.47
N ASN A 18 21.80 11.43 -28.59
CA ASN A 18 20.67 10.51 -28.79
C ASN A 18 21.17 9.08 -28.97
N ARG A 19 22.33 8.87 -29.60
CA ARG A 19 22.95 7.56 -29.75
C ARG A 19 23.30 6.94 -28.41
N LYS A 20 23.93 7.69 -27.48
CA LYS A 20 24.20 7.23 -26.10
C LYS A 20 22.92 6.89 -25.33
N LYS A 21 21.86 7.65 -25.58
CA LYS A 21 20.55 7.42 -24.96
C LYS A 21 19.86 6.16 -25.49
N LEU A 22 19.96 5.93 -26.81
CA LEU A 22 19.45 4.71 -27.46
C LEU A 22 20.23 3.45 -27.06
N GLU A 23 21.55 3.54 -26.95
CA GLU A 23 22.41 2.47 -26.47
C GLU A 23 22.07 2.12 -25.00
N SER A 24 21.80 3.11 -24.17
CA SER A 24 21.35 2.91 -22.79
C SER A 24 19.99 2.23 -22.70
N VAL A 25 19.05 2.62 -23.57
CA VAL A 25 17.72 1.98 -23.66
C VAL A 25 17.82 0.57 -24.20
N GLY A 26 18.69 0.34 -25.21
CA GLY A 26 18.96 -0.99 -25.76
C GLY A 26 19.50 -1.95 -24.71
N LYS A 27 20.48 -1.54 -23.94
CA LYS A 27 21.02 -2.33 -22.81
C LYS A 27 19.96 -2.62 -21.75
N LEU A 28 19.12 -1.61 -21.41
CA LEU A 28 18.02 -1.82 -20.48
C LEU A 28 17.05 -2.89 -20.99
N PHE A 29 16.67 -2.79 -22.26
CA PHE A 29 15.78 -3.77 -22.90
C PHE A 29 16.39 -5.17 -22.90
N GLU A 30 17.69 -5.29 -23.18
CA GLU A 30 18.43 -6.55 -23.13
C GLU A 30 18.42 -7.15 -21.72
N TYR A 31 18.69 -6.36 -20.66
CA TYR A 31 18.59 -6.83 -19.27
C TYR A 31 17.17 -7.29 -18.90
N VAL A 32 16.16 -6.56 -19.34
CA VAL A 32 14.77 -6.91 -19.10
C VAL A 32 14.41 -8.23 -19.80
N LEU A 33 14.85 -8.40 -21.03
CA LEU A 33 14.61 -9.63 -21.80
C LEU A 33 15.27 -10.83 -21.10
N HIS A 34 16.56 -10.72 -20.73
CA HIS A 34 17.27 -11.78 -20.02
C HIS A 34 16.61 -12.09 -18.67
N SER A 35 16.23 -11.06 -17.90
CA SER A 35 15.58 -11.30 -16.60
C SER A 35 14.21 -11.94 -16.75
N SER A 36 13.45 -11.63 -17.80
CA SER A 36 12.15 -12.28 -18.05
C SER A 36 12.32 -13.76 -18.42
N VAL A 37 13.31 -14.09 -19.24
CA VAL A 37 13.64 -15.49 -19.57
C VAL A 37 14.06 -16.25 -18.33
N VAL A 38 14.94 -15.69 -17.49
CA VAL A 38 15.38 -16.33 -16.24
C VAL A 38 14.19 -16.51 -15.28
N CYS A 39 13.33 -15.51 -15.12
CA CYS A 39 12.13 -15.63 -14.29
C CYS A 39 11.19 -16.71 -14.81
N SER A 40 11.01 -16.81 -16.14
CA SER A 40 10.20 -17.85 -16.77
C SER A 40 10.72 -19.24 -16.40
N PHE A 41 12.03 -19.48 -16.55
CA PHE A 41 12.65 -20.76 -16.18
C PHE A 41 12.53 -21.06 -14.68
N ILE A 42 12.75 -20.08 -13.82
CA ILE A 42 12.61 -20.25 -12.37
C ILE A 42 11.17 -20.64 -12.00
N PHE A 43 10.18 -20.05 -12.65
CA PHE A 43 8.78 -20.34 -12.36
C PHE A 43 8.29 -21.66 -12.98
N THR A 44 8.97 -22.19 -13.99
CA THR A 44 8.64 -23.50 -14.58
C THR A 44 9.25 -24.68 -13.84
N ASP A 45 10.26 -24.46 -12.97
CA ASP A 45 10.85 -25.53 -12.17
C ASP A 45 9.90 -25.90 -11.00
N SER A 46 9.40 -27.13 -11.01
CA SER A 46 8.49 -27.67 -10.00
C SER A 46 9.07 -27.73 -8.58
N LYS A 47 10.40 -27.65 -8.42
CA LYS A 47 11.07 -27.69 -7.11
C LYS A 47 11.15 -26.32 -6.43
N ILE A 48 11.13 -25.23 -7.20
CA ILE A 48 11.22 -23.86 -6.69
C ILE A 48 9.85 -23.28 -6.27
N PRO A 49 8.70 -23.68 -6.87
CA PRO A 49 7.39 -23.16 -6.49
C PRO A 49 7.05 -23.26 -5.02
N SER A 50 7.55 -24.25 -4.28
CA SER A 50 7.23 -24.38 -2.84
C SER A 50 7.78 -23.22 -2.00
N LEU A 51 8.90 -22.61 -2.38
CA LEU A 51 9.49 -21.45 -1.71
C LEU A 51 8.86 -20.14 -2.22
N LEU A 52 8.66 -20.03 -3.52
CA LEU A 52 8.01 -18.88 -4.18
C LEU A 52 6.49 -18.96 -4.10
N TYR A 53 5.92 -20.13 -3.87
CA TYR A 53 4.47 -20.37 -3.75
C TYR A 53 3.84 -19.49 -2.67
N ARG A 54 4.52 -19.29 -1.56
CA ARG A 54 4.07 -18.39 -0.49
C ARG A 54 4.16 -16.91 -0.84
N THR A 55 5.02 -16.54 -1.78
CA THR A 55 5.28 -15.15 -2.18
C THR A 55 4.69 -14.78 -3.53
N SER A 56 4.43 -15.74 -4.40
CA SER A 56 3.95 -15.53 -5.78
C SER A 56 2.84 -16.50 -6.19
N TRP A 57 1.91 -16.78 -5.28
CA TRP A 57 0.84 -17.77 -5.46
C TRP A 57 0.04 -17.61 -6.75
N TYR A 58 -0.23 -16.38 -7.17
CA TYR A 58 -0.93 -16.10 -8.44
C TYR A 58 -0.17 -16.67 -9.65
N VAL A 59 1.14 -16.45 -9.68
CA VAL A 59 2.00 -16.94 -10.75
C VAL A 59 2.12 -18.46 -10.67
N SER A 60 2.37 -19.03 -9.48
CA SER A 60 2.54 -20.47 -9.30
C SER A 60 1.27 -21.28 -9.60
N GLY A 61 0.09 -20.82 -9.18
CA GLY A 61 -1.18 -21.50 -9.48
C GLY A 61 -1.46 -21.59 -10.97
N ASN A 62 -1.02 -20.62 -11.75
CA ASN A 62 -1.12 -20.65 -13.21
C ASN A 62 -0.04 -21.55 -13.85
N PHE A 63 1.18 -21.59 -13.32
CA PHE A 63 2.23 -22.48 -13.79
C PHE A 63 2.00 -23.96 -13.46
N GLU A 64 1.40 -24.26 -12.34
CA GLU A 64 0.98 -25.62 -11.99
C GLU A 64 0.00 -26.18 -13.02
N LYS A 65 -0.91 -25.36 -13.51
CA LYS A 65 -1.80 -25.72 -14.62
C LYS A 65 -1.06 -25.90 -15.95
N LEU A 66 -0.01 -25.10 -16.21
CA LEU A 66 0.85 -25.24 -17.39
C LEU A 66 1.62 -26.57 -17.36
N GLY A 67 2.28 -26.90 -16.24
CA GLY A 67 3.00 -28.15 -16.05
C GLY A 67 2.12 -29.40 -16.13
N ALA A 68 0.83 -29.27 -15.83
CA ALA A 68 -0.16 -30.33 -16.00
C ALA A 68 -0.71 -30.45 -17.43
N GLY A 69 -0.17 -29.74 -18.41
CA GLY A 69 -0.63 -29.75 -19.80
C GLY A 69 -2.03 -29.12 -20.02
N LYS A 70 -2.51 -28.38 -19.03
CA LYS A 70 -3.87 -27.76 -19.06
C LYS A 70 -3.89 -26.38 -19.72
N TYR A 71 -2.73 -25.85 -20.12
CA TYR A 71 -2.65 -24.55 -20.80
C TYR A 71 -2.45 -24.70 -22.31
N SER A 72 -3.17 -23.86 -23.05
CA SER A 72 -2.92 -23.69 -24.48
C SER A 72 -1.65 -22.82 -24.71
N LEU A 73 -1.07 -22.91 -25.91
CA LEU A 73 0.07 -22.11 -26.32
C LEU A 73 -0.22 -20.58 -26.19
N SER A 74 -1.45 -20.14 -26.45
CA SER A 74 -1.87 -18.75 -26.31
C SER A 74 -1.84 -18.30 -24.85
N GLN A 75 -2.25 -19.12 -23.90
CA GLN A 75 -2.20 -18.82 -22.47
C GLN A 75 -0.77 -18.72 -21.97
N PHE A 76 0.13 -19.56 -22.50
CA PHE A 76 1.56 -19.46 -22.23
C PHE A 76 2.13 -18.09 -22.64
N TRP A 77 1.84 -17.62 -23.84
CA TRP A 77 2.32 -16.31 -24.31
C TRP A 77 1.73 -15.12 -23.54
N ILE A 78 0.49 -15.22 -23.11
CA ILE A 78 -0.13 -14.22 -22.23
C ILE A 78 0.61 -14.13 -20.89
N LEU A 79 0.95 -15.29 -20.31
CA LEU A 79 1.69 -15.35 -19.05
C LEU A 79 3.10 -14.77 -19.19
N GLU A 80 3.82 -15.13 -20.26
CA GLU A 80 5.15 -14.56 -20.59
C GLU A 80 5.09 -13.04 -20.75
N PHE A 81 4.03 -12.52 -21.35
CA PHE A 81 3.82 -11.08 -21.47
C PHE A 81 3.65 -10.40 -20.09
N TYR A 82 2.89 -11.00 -19.19
CA TYR A 82 2.78 -10.48 -17.81
C TYR A 82 4.11 -10.54 -17.05
N LEU A 83 4.88 -11.60 -17.21
CA LEU A 83 6.22 -11.71 -16.62
C LEU A 83 7.18 -10.67 -17.20
N LEU A 84 7.10 -10.39 -18.49
CA LEU A 84 7.87 -9.31 -19.12
C LEU A 84 7.51 -7.96 -18.52
N LEU A 85 6.21 -7.64 -18.40
CA LEU A 85 5.76 -6.39 -17.78
C LEU A 85 6.22 -6.26 -16.33
N LEU A 86 6.14 -7.34 -15.56
CA LEU A 86 6.62 -7.39 -14.18
C LEU A 86 8.14 -7.15 -14.13
N SER A 87 8.91 -7.78 -15.03
CA SER A 87 10.37 -7.61 -15.10
C SER A 87 10.74 -6.17 -15.47
N ILE A 88 10.01 -5.53 -16.38
CA ILE A 88 10.20 -4.11 -16.74
C ILE A 88 9.95 -3.24 -15.50
N PHE A 89 8.87 -3.50 -14.79
CA PHE A 89 8.49 -2.74 -13.60
C PHE A 89 9.56 -2.87 -12.50
N LEU A 90 9.95 -4.10 -12.15
CA LEU A 90 10.96 -4.36 -11.11
C LEU A 90 12.33 -3.79 -11.48
N THR A 91 12.76 -3.95 -12.73
CA THR A 91 14.03 -3.38 -13.22
C THR A 91 14.01 -1.85 -13.17
N SER A 92 12.89 -1.23 -13.55
CA SER A 92 12.72 0.23 -13.49
C SER A 92 12.80 0.74 -12.05
N ILE A 93 12.12 0.09 -11.12
CA ILE A 93 12.20 0.43 -9.68
C ILE A 93 13.63 0.25 -9.17
N GLY A 94 14.30 -0.84 -9.51
CA GLY A 94 15.69 -1.09 -9.13
C GLY A 94 16.64 0.00 -9.63
N LEU A 95 16.50 0.41 -10.89
CA LEU A 95 17.30 1.50 -11.46
C LEU A 95 17.03 2.85 -10.76
N PHE A 96 15.76 3.15 -10.49
CA PHE A 96 15.42 4.35 -9.73
C PHE A 96 15.95 4.30 -8.31
N PHE A 97 15.93 3.13 -7.67
CA PHE A 97 16.46 2.92 -6.34
C PHE A 97 17.98 3.18 -6.29
N VAL A 98 18.76 2.59 -7.19
CA VAL A 98 20.21 2.82 -7.28
C VAL A 98 20.53 4.28 -7.62
N LYS A 99 19.80 4.87 -8.57
CA LYS A 99 19.97 6.28 -8.91
C LYS A 99 19.62 7.19 -7.73
N GLY A 100 18.63 6.82 -6.92
CA GLY A 100 18.27 7.53 -5.70
C GLY A 100 19.42 7.60 -4.70
N GLN A 101 20.15 6.50 -4.51
CA GLN A 101 21.36 6.47 -3.65
C GLN A 101 22.44 7.45 -4.16
N VAL A 102 22.67 7.47 -5.47
CA VAL A 102 23.61 8.43 -6.08
C VAL A 102 23.16 9.88 -5.88
N ASP A 103 21.85 10.14 -5.95
CA ASP A 103 21.30 11.48 -5.76
C ASP A 103 21.39 11.96 -4.29
N ILE A 104 21.45 11.04 -3.30
CA ILE A 104 21.80 11.36 -1.90
C ILE A 104 23.18 12.01 -1.85
N VAL A 105 24.19 11.32 -2.39
CA VAL A 105 25.59 11.80 -2.35
C VAL A 105 25.74 13.13 -3.10
N LYS A 106 24.98 13.30 -4.19
CA LYS A 106 24.99 14.55 -4.99
C LYS A 106 24.11 15.66 -4.42
N ASN A 107 23.47 15.45 -3.28
CA ASN A 107 22.53 16.39 -2.66
C ASN A 107 21.48 16.94 -3.67
N ARG A 108 20.90 16.05 -4.48
CA ARG A 108 20.01 16.41 -5.59
C ARG A 108 18.59 15.94 -5.32
N SER A 109 17.65 16.88 -5.31
CA SER A 109 16.22 16.54 -5.32
C SER A 109 15.81 15.90 -6.64
N SER A 110 15.29 14.68 -6.61
CA SER A 110 14.88 13.94 -7.81
C SER A 110 13.75 12.95 -7.49
N PHE A 111 13.04 12.51 -8.55
CA PHE A 111 12.04 11.46 -8.42
C PHE A 111 12.66 10.11 -8.02
N SER A 112 13.88 9.84 -8.47
CA SER A 112 14.65 8.64 -8.07
C SER A 112 14.92 8.62 -6.57
N LEU A 113 15.31 9.76 -6.00
CA LEU A 113 15.53 9.91 -4.57
C LEU A 113 14.22 9.73 -3.79
N ALA A 114 13.10 10.25 -4.30
CA ALA A 114 11.79 10.05 -3.69
C ALA A 114 11.39 8.57 -3.67
N ILE A 115 11.63 7.81 -4.76
CA ILE A 115 11.39 6.37 -4.81
C ILE A 115 12.26 5.62 -3.80
N PHE A 116 13.57 5.90 -3.77
CA PHE A 116 14.49 5.28 -2.82
C PHE A 116 14.02 5.48 -1.37
N THR A 117 13.74 6.73 -1.00
CA THR A 117 13.31 7.07 0.36
C THR A 117 11.94 6.48 0.69
N SER A 118 11.00 6.46 -0.26
CA SER A 118 9.68 5.86 -0.06
C SER A 118 9.75 4.37 0.21
N ILE A 119 10.59 3.62 -0.51
CA ILE A 119 10.79 2.19 -0.27
C ILE A 119 11.43 1.98 1.10
N SER A 120 12.49 2.71 1.41
CA SER A 120 13.22 2.58 2.68
C SER A 120 12.31 2.90 3.87
N LEU A 121 11.56 3.99 3.82
CA LEU A 121 10.61 4.35 4.86
C LEU A 121 9.44 3.38 4.95
N ALA A 122 8.94 2.86 3.83
CA ALA A 122 7.85 1.87 3.84
C ALA A 122 8.28 0.58 4.55
N VAL A 123 9.50 0.11 4.32
CA VAL A 123 10.05 -1.05 5.04
C VAL A 123 10.22 -0.76 6.52
N LEU A 124 10.81 0.39 6.88
CA LEU A 124 11.00 0.80 8.28
C LEU A 124 9.66 0.94 9.02
N PHE A 125 8.67 1.56 8.39
CA PHE A 125 7.37 1.76 9.02
C PHE A 125 6.54 0.49 9.09
N ASN A 126 6.64 -0.41 8.10
CA ASN A 126 6.07 -1.75 8.23
C ASN A 126 6.62 -2.46 9.46
N THR A 127 7.95 -2.41 9.64
CA THR A 127 8.63 -2.97 10.81
C THR A 127 8.12 -2.35 12.12
N GLY A 128 8.04 -1.03 12.20
CA GLY A 128 7.54 -0.34 13.39
C GLY A 128 6.08 -0.67 13.71
N ILE A 129 5.22 -0.74 12.70
CA ILE A 129 3.80 -1.12 12.87
C ILE A 129 3.70 -2.56 13.37
N GLN A 130 4.44 -3.49 12.80
CA GLN A 130 4.40 -4.90 13.21
C GLN A 130 4.91 -5.11 14.64
N LEU A 131 5.98 -4.42 15.04
CA LEU A 131 6.46 -4.41 16.42
C LEU A 131 5.39 -3.88 17.38
N GLY A 132 4.74 -2.79 17.03
CA GLY A 132 3.64 -2.20 17.80
C GLY A 132 2.42 -3.10 17.94
N LEU A 133 2.23 -4.06 17.03
CA LEU A 133 1.18 -5.08 17.09
C LEU A 133 1.61 -6.35 17.85
N GLY A 134 2.76 -6.35 18.52
CA GLY A 134 3.27 -7.46 19.31
C GLY A 134 3.87 -8.61 18.49
N HIS A 135 4.25 -8.37 17.24
CA HIS A 135 5.08 -9.29 16.48
C HIS A 135 6.56 -9.08 16.82
N GLY A 136 7.15 -10.00 17.61
CA GLY A 136 8.58 -9.98 17.91
C GLY A 136 9.46 -10.35 16.71
N GLU A 137 8.95 -11.13 15.76
CA GLU A 137 9.64 -11.56 14.55
C GLU A 137 9.22 -10.69 13.35
N LEU A 138 10.13 -9.88 12.89
CA LEU A 138 9.88 -8.69 12.07
C LEU A 138 9.46 -8.91 10.64
N LEU A 139 9.89 -9.96 9.98
CA LEU A 139 9.74 -10.11 8.52
C LEU A 139 9.40 -11.53 8.07
N VAL A 140 9.60 -12.53 8.91
CA VAL A 140 9.55 -13.95 8.53
C VAL A 140 8.71 -14.78 9.51
N GLY A 141 7.88 -14.14 10.33
CA GLY A 141 7.00 -14.87 11.24
C GLY A 141 6.07 -15.80 10.47
N TYR A 142 6.09 -17.07 10.81
CA TYR A 142 5.15 -18.07 10.28
C TYR A 142 3.67 -17.68 10.48
N SER A 143 3.46 -16.63 11.26
CA SER A 143 2.16 -16.10 11.61
C SER A 143 1.61 -15.04 10.65
N ILE A 144 2.39 -14.56 9.68
CA ILE A 144 1.95 -13.55 8.71
C ILE A 144 1.47 -14.26 7.45
N PHE A 145 0.26 -13.95 7.00
CA PHE A 145 -0.28 -14.55 5.80
C PHE A 145 0.51 -14.14 4.57
N PRO A 146 0.64 -15.05 3.58
CA PRO A 146 1.34 -14.74 2.34
C PRO A 146 0.85 -13.44 1.71
N GLY A 147 1.78 -12.56 1.38
CA GLY A 147 1.48 -11.26 0.78
C GLY A 147 1.16 -10.12 1.75
N GLY A 148 0.93 -10.37 3.05
CA GLY A 148 0.57 -9.34 4.03
C GLY A 148 1.64 -8.25 4.17
N VAL A 149 2.91 -8.64 4.35
CA VAL A 149 4.05 -7.71 4.44
C VAL A 149 4.23 -6.93 3.14
N ILE A 150 4.20 -7.63 2.00
CA ILE A 150 4.35 -7.01 0.68
C ILE A 150 3.23 -6.00 0.46
N PHE A 151 2.01 -6.36 0.77
CA PHE A 151 0.85 -5.47 0.64
C PHE A 151 0.99 -4.21 1.51
N GLN A 152 1.42 -4.35 2.77
CA GLN A 152 1.67 -3.23 3.67
C GLN A 152 2.75 -2.29 3.11
N ILE A 153 3.88 -2.85 2.66
CA ILE A 153 4.98 -2.07 2.08
C ILE A 153 4.52 -1.35 0.81
N LEU A 154 3.76 -2.02 -0.07
CA LEU A 154 3.23 -1.41 -1.30
C LEU A 154 2.24 -0.27 -0.99
N CYS A 155 1.36 -0.43 -0.02
CA CYS A 155 0.42 0.61 0.40
C CYS A 155 1.17 1.83 0.97
N LEU A 156 2.16 1.62 1.84
CA LEU A 156 2.99 2.68 2.40
C LEU A 156 3.82 3.37 1.31
N PHE A 157 4.47 2.59 0.45
CA PHE A 157 5.22 3.11 -0.70
C PHE A 157 4.34 3.99 -1.59
N TYR A 158 3.15 3.50 -1.93
CA TYR A 158 2.18 4.24 -2.73
C TYR A 158 1.79 5.56 -2.06
N LEU A 159 1.44 5.54 -0.78
CA LEU A 159 1.11 6.73 0.00
C LEU A 159 2.26 7.73 0.01
N PHE A 160 3.50 7.27 0.23
CA PHE A 160 4.66 8.15 0.31
C PHE A 160 4.99 8.78 -1.04
N ILE A 161 4.97 8.01 -2.13
CA ILE A 161 5.15 8.56 -3.48
C ILE A 161 4.05 9.57 -3.81
N PHE A 162 2.81 9.29 -3.46
CA PHE A 162 1.71 10.25 -3.63
C PHE A 162 2.00 11.57 -2.92
N LEU A 163 2.46 11.53 -1.67
CA LEU A 163 2.83 12.73 -0.90
C LEU A 163 4.02 13.47 -1.53
N TYR A 164 5.05 12.74 -2.03
CA TYR A 164 6.17 13.37 -2.72
C TYR A 164 5.75 14.08 -4.01
N ILE A 165 4.85 13.52 -4.78
CA ILE A 165 4.30 14.16 -5.97
C ILE A 165 3.40 15.33 -5.59
N LEU A 166 2.59 15.17 -4.54
CA LEU A 166 1.65 16.18 -4.07
C LEU A 166 2.36 17.45 -3.58
N PHE A 167 3.35 17.33 -2.73
CA PHE A 167 4.08 18.48 -2.18
C PHE A 167 5.22 18.95 -3.08
N ASN A 168 5.77 18.05 -3.90
CA ASN A 168 6.85 18.33 -4.84
C ASN A 168 8.11 18.99 -4.22
N ARG A 169 8.35 18.74 -2.91
CA ARG A 169 9.49 19.25 -2.12
C ARG A 169 10.06 18.11 -1.29
N TYR A 170 11.25 17.64 -1.66
CA TYR A 170 11.82 16.43 -1.05
C TYR A 170 11.95 16.54 0.46
N LEU A 171 12.69 17.54 0.94
CA LEU A 171 12.99 17.70 2.38
C LEU A 171 11.70 17.85 3.22
N PHE A 172 10.76 18.69 2.75
CA PHE A 172 9.50 18.91 3.44
C PHE A 172 8.71 17.60 3.56
N THR A 173 8.58 16.89 2.44
CA THR A 173 7.79 15.64 2.40
C THR A 173 8.45 14.54 3.23
N THR A 174 9.79 14.43 3.20
CA THR A 174 10.52 13.44 4.01
C THR A 174 10.30 13.70 5.51
N ILE A 175 10.41 14.94 5.94
CA ILE A 175 10.16 15.32 7.35
C ILE A 175 8.70 15.02 7.72
N LEU A 176 7.74 15.40 6.87
CA LEU A 176 6.32 15.16 7.10
C LEU A 176 6.01 13.66 7.24
N ILE A 177 6.50 12.84 6.31
CA ILE A 177 6.32 11.39 6.33
C ILE A 177 6.97 10.78 7.57
N SER A 178 8.23 11.16 7.86
CA SER A 178 8.97 10.61 8.99
C SER A 178 8.31 10.96 10.31
N PHE A 179 7.96 12.22 10.51
CA PHE A 179 7.31 12.67 11.73
C PHE A 179 5.92 12.08 11.90
N GLY A 180 5.06 12.20 10.88
CA GLY A 180 3.70 11.65 10.92
C GLY A 180 3.68 10.14 11.04
N GLY A 181 4.60 9.43 10.37
CA GLY A 181 4.72 7.99 10.45
C GLY A 181 5.19 7.49 11.82
N VAL A 182 6.18 8.15 12.41
CA VAL A 182 6.63 7.82 13.78
C VAL A 182 5.51 8.08 14.79
N LEU A 183 4.83 9.22 14.69
CA LEU A 183 3.66 9.50 15.55
C LEU A 183 2.59 8.42 15.41
N PHE A 184 2.27 8.03 14.18
CA PHE A 184 1.29 6.97 13.92
C PHE A 184 1.71 5.64 14.53
N ILE A 185 2.98 5.23 14.37
CA ILE A 185 3.51 3.98 14.94
C ILE A 185 3.42 4.00 16.46
N VAL A 186 3.83 5.09 17.10
CA VAL A 186 3.79 5.22 18.57
C VAL A 186 2.34 5.21 19.06
N ALA A 187 1.46 6.00 18.45
CA ALA A 187 0.04 6.04 18.82
C ALA A 187 -0.64 4.67 18.63
N ASN A 188 -0.30 3.96 17.53
CA ASN A 188 -0.80 2.62 17.28
C ASN A 188 -0.33 1.61 18.34
N ALA A 189 0.94 1.68 18.74
CA ALA A 189 1.49 0.81 19.76
C ALA A 189 0.85 1.08 21.16
N ILE A 190 0.65 2.36 21.51
CA ILE A 190 -0.03 2.75 22.75
C ILE A 190 -1.47 2.23 22.76
N LYS A 191 -2.24 2.50 21.70
CA LYS A 191 -3.63 2.02 21.61
C LYS A 191 -3.70 0.51 21.67
N TYR A 192 -2.80 -0.18 20.95
CA TYR A 192 -2.74 -1.64 20.97
C TYR A 192 -2.42 -2.20 22.36
N GLY A 193 -1.49 -1.59 23.09
CA GLY A 193 -1.16 -1.96 24.46
C GLY A 193 -2.33 -1.78 25.44
N MET A 194 -3.17 -0.76 25.23
CA MET A 194 -4.31 -0.44 26.11
C MET A 194 -5.56 -1.28 25.80
N ARG A 195 -5.85 -1.54 24.52
CA ARG A 195 -7.12 -2.12 24.06
C ARG A 195 -6.97 -3.40 23.24
N ALA A 196 -5.76 -3.86 23.01
CA ALA A 196 -5.44 -4.96 22.08
C ALA A 196 -6.03 -4.75 20.68
N GLU A 197 -6.24 -3.50 20.28
CA GLU A 197 -6.73 -3.11 18.95
C GLU A 197 -5.85 -2.05 18.31
N PRO A 198 -5.55 -2.16 16.98
CA PRO A 198 -4.80 -1.14 16.27
C PRO A 198 -5.64 0.14 16.08
N ILE A 199 -5.00 1.21 15.62
CA ILE A 199 -5.73 2.39 15.15
C ILE A 199 -6.49 2.03 13.88
N LEU A 200 -7.79 2.33 13.88
CA LEU A 200 -8.72 2.06 12.80
C LEU A 200 -9.19 3.36 12.14
N PRO A 201 -9.72 3.32 10.90
CA PRO A 201 -10.31 4.49 10.27
C PRO A 201 -11.41 5.16 11.10
N SER A 202 -12.18 4.37 11.85
CA SER A 202 -13.20 4.88 12.79
C SER A 202 -12.63 5.75 13.91
N ASP A 203 -11.38 5.54 14.30
CA ASP A 203 -10.74 6.34 15.35
C ASP A 203 -10.41 7.76 14.90
N LEU A 204 -10.37 8.02 13.60
CA LEU A 204 -10.13 9.35 13.05
C LEU A 204 -11.21 10.37 13.50
N VAL A 205 -12.40 9.90 13.92
CA VAL A 205 -13.44 10.75 14.49
C VAL A 205 -12.96 11.46 15.76
N TRP A 206 -12.07 10.81 16.54
CA TRP A 206 -11.54 11.40 17.78
C TRP A 206 -10.63 12.62 17.53
N ILE A 207 -10.10 12.78 16.31
CA ILE A 207 -9.33 13.99 15.93
C ILE A 207 -10.21 15.25 16.06
N PHE A 208 -11.52 15.13 15.84
CA PHE A 208 -12.48 16.21 15.99
C PHE A 208 -12.96 16.41 17.43
N GLN A 209 -12.50 15.56 18.37
CA GLN A 209 -12.80 15.64 19.79
C GLN A 209 -11.51 15.70 20.61
N PRO A 210 -10.73 16.78 20.51
CA PRO A 210 -9.40 16.88 21.09
C PRO A 210 -9.39 16.72 22.62
N SER A 211 -10.44 17.14 23.31
CA SER A 211 -10.57 16.97 24.77
C SER A 211 -10.55 15.51 25.20
N VAL A 212 -11.19 14.64 24.42
CA VAL A 212 -11.21 13.19 24.68
C VAL A 212 -9.84 12.58 24.29
N LEU A 213 -9.27 13.00 23.15
CA LEU A 213 -7.96 12.51 22.71
C LEU A 213 -6.88 12.83 23.76
N PHE A 214 -6.86 14.04 24.27
CA PHE A 214 -5.86 14.48 25.27
C PHE A 214 -6.08 13.84 26.65
N SER A 215 -7.25 13.33 26.98
CA SER A 215 -7.46 12.59 28.23
C SER A 215 -6.78 11.22 28.26
N PHE A 216 -6.46 10.65 27.07
CA PHE A 216 -5.75 9.38 26.93
C PHE A 216 -4.25 9.51 26.75
N VAL A 217 -3.74 10.73 26.50
CA VAL A 217 -2.33 10.98 26.22
C VAL A 217 -1.68 11.66 27.41
N ASP A 218 -0.60 11.07 27.93
CA ASP A 218 0.20 11.68 28.97
C ASP A 218 0.76 13.05 28.53
N VAL A 219 0.77 14.02 29.43
CA VAL A 219 1.30 15.36 29.17
C VAL A 219 2.76 15.31 28.73
N SER A 220 3.56 14.36 29.23
CA SER A 220 4.95 14.15 28.82
C SER A 220 5.06 13.78 27.33
N VAL A 221 4.19 12.91 26.84
CA VAL A 221 4.13 12.53 25.40
C VAL A 221 3.74 13.74 24.56
N LEU A 222 2.77 14.54 24.99
CA LEU A 222 2.35 15.74 24.29
C LEU A 222 3.51 16.76 24.17
N MET A 223 4.26 16.96 25.26
CA MET A 223 5.44 17.82 25.26
C MET A 223 6.50 17.33 24.27
N ILE A 224 6.79 16.02 24.23
CA ILE A 224 7.74 15.43 23.28
C ILE A 224 7.29 15.68 21.84
N VAL A 225 6.01 15.52 21.55
CA VAL A 225 5.44 15.78 20.21
C VAL A 225 5.59 17.25 19.83
N CYS A 226 5.28 18.18 20.73
CA CYS A 226 5.42 19.62 20.48
C CYS A 226 6.89 20.02 20.26
N ILE A 227 7.80 19.55 21.09
CA ILE A 227 9.25 19.81 20.96
C ILE A 227 9.76 19.23 19.62
N SER A 228 9.38 18.01 19.27
CA SER A 228 9.75 17.39 18.01
C SER A 228 9.25 18.19 16.80
N LEU A 229 8.03 18.70 16.85
CA LEU A 229 7.46 19.54 15.80
C LEU A 229 8.23 20.85 15.62
N VAL A 230 8.65 21.49 16.71
CA VAL A 230 9.51 22.68 16.69
C VAL A 230 10.87 22.36 16.06
N ILE A 231 11.50 21.27 16.50
CA ILE A 231 12.79 20.83 15.96
C ILE A 231 12.70 20.56 14.46
N PHE A 232 11.69 19.80 14.00
CA PHE A 232 11.52 19.50 12.58
C PHE A 232 11.23 20.75 11.76
N THR A 233 10.44 21.69 12.29
CA THR A 233 10.18 22.97 11.62
C THR A 233 11.49 23.78 11.48
N PHE A 234 12.31 23.80 12.52
CA PHE A 234 13.61 24.46 12.50
C PHE A 234 14.58 23.82 11.49
N ILE A 235 14.68 22.49 11.49
CA ILE A 235 15.47 21.74 10.50
C ILE A 235 15.00 22.05 9.08
N TYR A 236 13.68 22.12 8.85
CA TYR A 236 13.14 22.47 7.55
C TYR A 236 13.49 23.89 7.13
N ILE A 237 13.30 24.86 8.01
CA ILE A 237 13.57 26.29 7.70
C ILE A 237 15.03 26.49 7.31
N ILE A 238 15.96 25.91 8.09
CA ILE A 238 17.39 26.00 7.81
C ILE A 238 17.77 25.16 6.58
N GLY A 239 17.30 23.90 6.56
CA GLY A 239 17.71 22.93 5.55
C GLY A 239 17.17 23.21 4.14
N ARG A 240 16.04 23.86 3.99
CA ARG A 240 15.35 24.01 2.69
C ARG A 240 16.18 24.66 1.57
N ARG A 241 17.23 25.40 1.92
CA ARG A 241 18.12 26.04 0.95
C ARG A 241 19.34 25.19 0.60
N TYR A 242 19.79 24.35 1.52
CA TYR A 242 21.05 23.62 1.43
C TYR A 242 20.86 22.13 1.20
N ILE A 243 19.79 21.54 1.76
CA ILE A 243 19.54 20.10 1.73
C ILE A 243 18.48 19.79 0.66
N TYR A 244 18.89 19.08 -0.38
CA TYR A 244 18.05 18.69 -1.51
C TYR A 244 17.19 19.84 -2.08
N PRO A 245 17.82 20.93 -2.52
CA PRO A 245 17.09 22.10 -3.01
C PRO A 245 16.35 21.78 -4.30
N GLY A 246 15.23 22.46 -4.50
CA GLY A 246 14.48 22.39 -5.76
C GLY A 246 13.23 21.53 -5.70
N ARG A 247 12.66 21.31 -6.90
CA ARG A 247 11.44 20.51 -7.11
C ARG A 247 11.80 19.09 -7.53
N ILE A 248 11.05 18.11 -7.07
CA ILE A 248 11.20 16.69 -7.45
C ILE A 248 10.85 16.52 -8.92
N ILE A 249 9.69 17.05 -9.33
CA ILE A 249 9.19 17.03 -10.71
C ILE A 249 9.12 18.47 -11.20
N ARG A 250 9.90 18.79 -12.24
CA ARG A 250 9.95 20.15 -12.82
C ARG A 250 8.76 20.45 -13.73
N ALA A 251 8.33 19.43 -14.50
CA ALA A 251 7.21 19.56 -15.43
C ALA A 251 5.86 19.51 -14.67
N THR A 252 5.19 20.65 -14.59
CA THR A 252 3.93 20.80 -13.86
C THR A 252 2.83 19.91 -14.42
N ILE A 253 2.71 19.82 -15.75
CA ILE A 253 1.71 18.97 -16.42
C ILE A 253 1.92 17.50 -16.05
N LEU A 254 3.16 17.00 -16.14
CA LEU A 254 3.49 15.62 -15.76
C LEU A 254 3.10 15.32 -14.31
N ARG A 255 3.33 16.27 -13.41
CA ARG A 255 2.94 16.12 -12.00
C ARG A 255 1.43 15.91 -11.83
N PHE A 256 0.61 16.73 -12.49
CA PHE A 256 -0.85 16.60 -12.41
C PHE A 256 -1.36 15.32 -13.07
N VAL A 257 -0.75 14.92 -14.19
CA VAL A 257 -1.07 13.63 -14.84
C VAL A 257 -0.77 12.47 -13.88
N LEU A 258 0.40 12.46 -13.24
CA LEU A 258 0.75 11.43 -12.27
C LEU A 258 -0.21 11.40 -11.06
N LEU A 259 -0.58 12.55 -10.52
CA LEU A 259 -1.58 12.62 -9.44
C LEU A 259 -2.93 12.08 -9.89
N GLY A 260 -3.38 12.43 -11.11
CA GLY A 260 -4.62 11.91 -11.69
C GLY A 260 -4.59 10.39 -11.86
N LEU A 261 -3.50 9.83 -12.40
CA LEU A 261 -3.32 8.39 -12.53
C LEU A 261 -3.32 7.67 -11.18
N MET A 262 -2.67 8.25 -10.17
CA MET A 262 -2.68 7.68 -8.82
C MET A 262 -4.08 7.71 -8.21
N LEU A 263 -4.85 8.79 -8.37
CA LEU A 263 -6.23 8.84 -7.90
C LEU A 263 -7.12 7.80 -8.61
N LEU A 264 -6.98 7.65 -9.93
CA LEU A 264 -7.70 6.60 -10.67
C LEU A 264 -7.34 5.20 -10.16
N PHE A 265 -6.06 4.96 -9.89
CA PHE A 265 -5.62 3.68 -9.29
C PHE A 265 -6.23 3.46 -7.90
N SER A 266 -6.30 4.49 -7.05
CA SER A 266 -6.95 4.40 -5.73
C SER A 266 -8.43 4.05 -5.84
N ILE A 267 -9.15 4.66 -6.80
CA ILE A 267 -10.56 4.37 -7.06
C ILE A 267 -10.73 2.91 -7.52
N ASN A 268 -9.81 2.42 -8.35
CA ASN A 268 -9.84 1.03 -8.82
C ASN A 268 -9.64 0.05 -7.64
N VAL A 269 -8.62 0.27 -6.80
CA VAL A 269 -8.38 -0.55 -5.60
C VAL A 269 -9.59 -0.51 -4.66
N TYR A 270 -10.17 0.67 -4.42
CA TYR A 270 -11.40 0.81 -3.65
C TYR A 270 -12.54 -0.03 -4.22
N SER A 271 -12.75 0.03 -5.54
CA SER A 271 -13.78 -0.76 -6.25
C SER A 271 -13.57 -2.26 -6.10
N ILE A 272 -12.33 -2.75 -6.17
CA ILE A 272 -11.99 -4.16 -5.99
C ILE A 272 -12.37 -4.62 -4.58
N PHE A 273 -12.00 -3.85 -3.55
CA PHE A 273 -12.35 -4.18 -2.16
C PHE A 273 -13.85 -4.08 -1.88
N LYS A 274 -14.60 -3.24 -2.58
CA LYS A 274 -16.06 -3.12 -2.44
C LYS A 274 -16.80 -4.27 -3.11
N ARG A 275 -16.26 -4.82 -4.23
CA ARG A 275 -16.87 -5.94 -4.97
C ARG A 275 -16.50 -7.29 -4.34
N LYS A 276 -17.14 -7.59 -3.22
CA LYS A 276 -17.00 -8.89 -2.52
C LYS A 276 -18.29 -9.66 -2.55
N ASP A 277 -18.19 -10.96 -2.84
CA ASP A 277 -19.27 -11.91 -2.63
C ASP A 277 -18.95 -12.79 -1.42
N ASN A 278 -19.86 -12.82 -0.45
CA ASN A 278 -19.67 -13.54 0.80
C ASN A 278 -18.31 -13.25 1.50
N GLY A 279 -17.78 -12.01 1.32
CA GLY A 279 -16.52 -11.55 1.88
C GLY A 279 -15.27 -11.97 1.11
N LYS A 280 -15.43 -12.68 -0.01
CA LYS A 280 -14.35 -13.00 -0.95
C LYS A 280 -14.32 -12.00 -2.10
N ILE A 281 -13.13 -11.55 -2.48
CA ILE A 281 -12.93 -10.72 -3.65
C ILE A 281 -13.13 -11.59 -4.89
N ILE A 282 -14.00 -11.11 -5.80
CA ILE A 282 -14.37 -11.84 -7.02
C ILE A 282 -13.28 -11.67 -8.09
N ASP A 283 -12.72 -10.44 -8.17
CA ASP A 283 -11.70 -10.12 -9.16
C ASP A 283 -10.39 -10.87 -8.83
N ASP A 284 -9.73 -11.45 -9.83
CA ASP A 284 -8.45 -12.13 -9.66
C ASP A 284 -7.29 -11.14 -9.77
N VAL A 285 -7.03 -10.42 -8.67
CA VAL A 285 -5.99 -9.39 -8.58
C VAL A 285 -4.81 -9.93 -7.77
N PRO A 286 -3.60 -9.95 -8.33
CA PRO A 286 -2.41 -10.43 -7.63
C PRO A 286 -2.25 -9.78 -6.25
N ILE A 287 -1.79 -10.54 -5.26
CA ILE A 287 -1.57 -10.14 -3.87
C ILE A 287 -2.90 -9.83 -3.14
N ILE A 288 -3.77 -8.99 -3.67
CA ILE A 288 -5.00 -8.54 -3.03
C ILE A 288 -5.98 -9.71 -2.86
N THR A 289 -6.27 -10.44 -3.93
CA THR A 289 -7.18 -11.59 -3.91
C THR A 289 -6.63 -12.71 -3.04
N LEU A 290 -5.33 -13.01 -3.17
CA LEU A 290 -4.66 -13.97 -2.30
C LEU A 290 -4.83 -13.58 -0.83
N LEU A 291 -4.48 -12.35 -0.47
CA LEU A 291 -4.50 -11.89 0.91
C LEU A 291 -5.91 -11.91 1.51
N ASN A 292 -6.92 -11.55 0.71
CA ASN A 292 -8.31 -11.55 1.16
C ASN A 292 -8.91 -12.96 1.22
N ASN A 293 -8.62 -13.81 0.22
CA ASN A 293 -9.32 -15.09 0.03
C ASN A 293 -8.59 -16.30 0.61
N PHE A 294 -7.34 -16.12 1.11
CA PHE A 294 -6.49 -17.22 1.61
C PHE A 294 -7.16 -18.05 2.70
N GLN A 295 -7.88 -17.40 3.59
CA GLN A 295 -8.58 -18.06 4.68
C GLN A 295 -9.79 -17.24 5.09
N ASP A 296 -10.90 -17.89 5.47
CA ASP A 296 -12.03 -17.17 6.04
C ASP A 296 -11.70 -16.70 7.46
N THR A 297 -11.44 -15.41 7.60
CA THR A 297 -11.06 -14.76 8.85
C THR A 297 -12.10 -13.71 9.28
N LYS A 298 -13.33 -13.77 8.76
CA LYS A 298 -14.39 -12.83 9.13
C LYS A 298 -14.64 -12.78 10.63
N TRP A 299 -14.48 -13.91 11.30
CA TRP A 299 -14.63 -14.08 12.75
C TRP A 299 -13.38 -13.68 13.55
N LEU A 300 -12.23 -13.54 12.89
CA LEU A 300 -11.02 -13.01 13.53
C LEU A 300 -11.11 -11.49 13.59
N GLY A 301 -11.18 -10.89 14.72
CA GLY A 301 -11.28 -9.45 14.94
C GLY A 301 -10.19 -8.63 14.20
N ASN A 302 -10.35 -7.32 14.20
CA ASN A 302 -9.43 -6.39 13.52
C ASN A 302 -7.97 -6.51 14.00
N SER A 303 -7.78 -6.80 15.27
CA SER A 303 -6.47 -7.01 15.88
C SER A 303 -5.70 -8.14 15.21
N ILE A 304 -6.32 -9.31 15.09
CA ILE A 304 -5.71 -10.50 14.49
C ILE A 304 -5.48 -10.26 13.00
N ASN A 305 -6.46 -9.69 12.28
CA ASN A 305 -6.28 -9.36 10.87
C ASN A 305 -5.16 -8.34 10.63
N ALA A 306 -4.98 -7.35 11.51
CA ALA A 306 -3.89 -6.38 11.40
C ALA A 306 -2.51 -7.05 11.60
N ARG A 307 -2.41 -8.01 12.52
CA ARG A 307 -1.18 -8.78 12.74
C ARG A 307 -0.83 -9.69 11.56
N TYR A 308 -1.81 -10.43 11.03
CA TYR A 308 -1.56 -11.49 10.05
C TYR A 308 -1.70 -11.05 8.59
N ARG A 309 -2.62 -10.14 8.31
CA ARG A 309 -2.88 -9.64 6.94
C ARG A 309 -2.31 -8.27 6.68
N SER A 310 -2.04 -7.50 7.67
CA SER A 310 -1.52 -6.14 7.71
C SER A 310 -2.57 -5.08 8.10
N LEU A 311 -2.07 -4.00 8.68
CA LEU A 311 -2.90 -2.87 9.09
C LEU A 311 -3.53 -2.16 7.88
N SER A 312 -2.79 -2.01 6.77
CA SER A 312 -3.32 -1.41 5.53
C SER A 312 -4.47 -2.22 4.94
N TYR A 313 -4.42 -3.55 5.06
CA TYR A 313 -5.53 -4.41 4.65
C TYR A 313 -6.78 -4.13 5.51
N VAL A 314 -6.63 -4.06 6.82
CA VAL A 314 -7.74 -3.79 7.74
C VAL A 314 -8.35 -2.41 7.44
N TRP A 315 -7.53 -1.39 7.21
CA TRP A 315 -7.99 -0.05 6.85
C TRP A 315 -8.81 -0.06 5.57
N LEU A 316 -8.29 -0.64 4.49
CA LEU A 316 -8.99 -0.72 3.21
C LEU A 316 -10.29 -1.54 3.34
N ASN A 317 -10.25 -2.63 4.08
CA ASN A 317 -11.43 -3.45 4.32
C ASN A 317 -12.51 -2.67 5.07
N GLN A 318 -12.18 -1.93 6.12
CA GLN A 318 -13.15 -1.12 6.88
C GLN A 318 -13.72 0.05 6.08
N ILE A 319 -12.88 0.74 5.29
CA ILE A 319 -13.36 1.87 4.46
C ILE A 319 -14.32 1.39 3.35
N THR A 320 -14.18 0.13 2.91
CA THR A 320 -14.95 -0.40 1.78
C THR A 320 -16.12 -1.29 2.19
N THR A 321 -16.17 -1.73 3.44
CA THR A 321 -17.22 -2.61 3.94
C THR A 321 -18.08 -1.82 4.93
N ASP A 322 -19.38 -1.83 4.73
CA ASP A 322 -20.30 -1.25 5.69
C ASP A 322 -20.20 -2.03 7.01
N PRO A 323 -19.90 -1.38 8.15
CA PRO A 323 -19.71 -2.06 9.43
C PRO A 323 -21.02 -2.70 9.95
N ILE A 324 -22.14 -2.24 9.47
CA ILE A 324 -23.49 -2.70 9.85
C ILE A 324 -24.19 -3.16 8.57
N ILE A 325 -24.36 -4.47 8.45
CA ILE A 325 -25.22 -5.03 7.41
C ILE A 325 -26.65 -4.87 7.93
N GLU A 326 -27.43 -4.01 7.28
CA GLU A 326 -28.85 -3.87 7.61
C GLU A 326 -29.54 -5.23 7.41
N PRO A 327 -30.22 -5.77 8.43
CA PRO A 327 -30.99 -7.00 8.29
C PRO A 327 -32.05 -6.86 7.21
N LYS A 328 -32.34 -7.92 6.48
CA LYS A 328 -33.42 -7.90 5.49
C LYS A 328 -34.73 -7.47 6.16
N GLY A 329 -35.32 -6.40 5.66
CA GLY A 329 -36.58 -5.85 6.21
C GLY A 329 -36.37 -4.82 7.33
N TYR A 330 -35.15 -4.33 7.54
CA TYR A 330 -34.88 -3.20 8.43
C TYR A 330 -35.50 -1.93 7.84
N SER A 331 -36.41 -1.29 8.61
CA SER A 331 -36.95 0.02 8.26
C SER A 331 -37.31 0.78 9.55
N LYS A 332 -37.34 2.13 9.48
CA LYS A 332 -37.71 2.96 10.63
C LYS A 332 -39.11 2.66 11.14
N GLU A 333 -40.02 2.30 10.23
CA GLU A 333 -41.39 1.93 10.56
C GLU A 333 -41.42 0.64 11.39
N LYS A 334 -40.64 -0.34 10.99
CA LYS A 334 -40.55 -1.64 11.66
C LYS A 334 -39.89 -1.52 13.05
N ILE A 335 -38.92 -0.63 13.21
CA ILE A 335 -38.34 -0.30 14.52
C ILE A 335 -39.42 0.29 15.44
N LYS A 336 -40.19 1.28 14.97
CA LYS A 336 -41.26 1.88 15.73
C LYS A 336 -42.39 0.88 16.09
N GLU A 337 -42.65 -0.07 15.22
CA GLU A 337 -43.62 -1.15 15.49
C GLU A 337 -43.09 -2.08 16.59
N ILE A 338 -41.84 -2.46 16.53
CA ILE A 338 -41.16 -3.25 17.58
C ILE A 338 -41.13 -2.51 18.89
N GLU A 339 -40.75 -1.23 18.90
CA GLU A 339 -40.74 -0.33 20.07
C GLU A 339 -42.13 -0.29 20.73
N LYS A 340 -43.17 0.01 19.96
CA LYS A 340 -44.56 0.02 20.48
C LYS A 340 -44.98 -1.33 21.09
N LYS A 341 -44.59 -2.45 20.43
CA LYS A 341 -44.92 -3.78 20.93
C LYS A 341 -44.26 -4.04 22.28
N TYR A 342 -42.97 -3.71 22.42
CA TYR A 342 -42.23 -3.94 23.66
C TYR A 342 -42.63 -2.95 24.76
N ASP A 343 -42.98 -1.72 24.43
CA ASP A 343 -43.53 -0.77 25.40
C ASP A 343 -44.89 -1.27 25.98
N GLN A 344 -45.76 -1.83 25.15
CA GLN A 344 -47.00 -2.44 25.61
C GLN A 344 -46.74 -3.64 26.55
N VAL A 345 -45.82 -4.53 26.17
CA VAL A 345 -45.42 -5.68 27.00
C VAL A 345 -44.79 -5.23 28.32
N ALA A 346 -43.96 -4.20 28.29
CA ALA A 346 -43.35 -3.62 29.48
C ALA A 346 -44.40 -3.01 30.44
N LEU A 347 -45.40 -2.31 29.88
CA LEU A 347 -46.51 -1.77 30.66
C LEU A 347 -47.37 -2.87 31.30
N GLU A 348 -47.60 -3.97 30.60
CA GLU A 348 -48.32 -5.15 31.10
C GLU A 348 -47.57 -5.86 32.22
N ILE A 349 -46.26 -6.07 32.04
CA ILE A 349 -45.38 -6.64 33.05
C ILE A 349 -45.34 -5.76 34.33
N ASN A 350 -45.21 -4.43 34.13
CA ASN A 350 -45.14 -3.52 35.26
C ASN A 350 -46.49 -3.40 36.04
N LYS A 351 -47.64 -3.58 35.37
CA LYS A 351 -48.93 -3.66 36.01
C LYS A 351 -49.11 -4.93 36.88
N ASN A 352 -48.46 -6.00 36.48
CA ASN A 352 -48.55 -7.30 37.20
C ASN A 352 -47.39 -7.52 38.19
N ARG A 353 -46.52 -6.53 38.32
CA ARG A 353 -45.42 -6.59 39.28
C ARG A 353 -45.97 -6.11 40.63
N ASN A 354 -46.21 -7.08 41.52
CA ASN A 354 -46.42 -6.75 42.94
C ASN A 354 -45.08 -6.25 43.49
N GLU A 355 -45.06 -5.00 43.93
CA GLU A 355 -43.93 -4.46 44.67
C GLU A 355 -43.72 -5.17 46.03
#